data_e26d82f955bad856cf96ecfc4b719aa9
#
_entry.id   e26d82f955bad856cf96ecfc4b719aa9
#
_cell.length_a   1.000
_cell.length_b   1.000
_cell.length_c   1.000
_cell.angle_alpha   90.00
_cell.angle_beta   90.00
_cell.angle_gamma   90.00
#
_symmetry.space_group_name_H-M   'P 1'
#
loop_
_entity.id
_entity.type
_entity.pdbx_description
1 polymer ?
#
loop_
_entity_poly.entity_id
_entity_poly.type
_entity_poly.pdbx_seq_one_letter_code
_entity_poly.pdbx_strand_id
1 'polypeptide(L)'
;MPLTIETAIERTYCDLIHFKRQSKRNDPKLLICAPLSGHFATLVRGTVEAMLPDHDVYITDWIDCRNIPVMADQFNLNDYIDYVIDFLHFLGPHSHVIAVCQPSVPVMAAVAVMSGWGDLCRPDTMTLMGGPVDTRVGRTAVNKLANDHDKKWFERHVITTVPLPYPGAFRRVLPGFVQLSNFISMN
;
A
#
# COMPACT_ATOMS: atom_id res chain seq x y z
N MET A 1 -10.64 19.24 -13.83
CA MET A 1 -9.92 18.63 -14.98
C MET A 1 -10.62 17.33 -15.32
N PRO A 2 -11.01 17.06 -16.58
CA PRO A 2 -11.66 15.81 -16.93
C PRO A 2 -10.67 14.65 -16.80
N LEU A 3 -11.02 13.67 -15.97
CA LEU A 3 -10.25 12.48 -15.65
C LEU A 3 -11.07 11.22 -15.94
N THR A 4 -10.40 10.19 -16.44
CA THR A 4 -10.93 8.83 -16.47
C THR A 4 -10.17 8.01 -15.46
N ILE A 5 -10.86 7.27 -14.59
CA ILE A 5 -10.25 6.34 -13.67
C ILE A 5 -10.35 4.95 -14.32
N GLU A 6 -9.21 4.29 -14.50
CA GLU A 6 -9.16 2.96 -15.09
C GLU A 6 -8.25 2.04 -14.24
N THR A 7 -8.56 0.76 -14.21
CA THR A 7 -7.68 -0.24 -13.62
C THR A 7 -6.60 -0.59 -14.65
N ALA A 8 -5.36 -0.26 -14.32
CA ALA A 8 -4.22 -0.53 -15.19
C ALA A 8 -3.70 -1.97 -15.05
N ILE A 9 -3.73 -2.51 -13.82
CA ILE A 9 -3.39 -3.89 -13.49
C ILE A 9 -4.38 -4.40 -12.46
N GLU A 10 -4.90 -5.61 -12.67
CA GLU A 10 -5.68 -6.35 -11.69
C GLU A 10 -4.81 -7.44 -11.03
N ARG A 11 -4.83 -7.49 -9.69
CA ARG A 11 -4.15 -8.51 -8.89
C ARG A 11 -5.06 -9.01 -7.77
N THR A 12 -4.74 -10.17 -7.22
CA THR A 12 -5.56 -10.79 -6.16
C THR A 12 -5.73 -9.92 -4.92
N TYR A 13 -4.69 -9.17 -4.54
CA TYR A 13 -4.66 -8.40 -3.29
C TYR A 13 -4.64 -6.89 -3.48
N CYS A 14 -4.25 -6.41 -4.66
CA CYS A 14 -4.11 -4.99 -4.93
C CYS A 14 -4.20 -4.70 -6.41
N ASP A 15 -5.08 -3.81 -6.80
CA ASP A 15 -5.14 -3.28 -8.15
C ASP A 15 -4.24 -2.06 -8.29
N LEU A 16 -3.77 -1.80 -9.51
CA LEU A 16 -3.13 -0.55 -9.88
C LEU A 16 -4.14 0.32 -10.63
N ILE A 17 -4.53 1.41 -10.02
CA ILE A 17 -5.47 2.37 -10.61
C ILE A 17 -4.71 3.51 -11.27
N HIS A 18 -5.13 3.87 -12.48
CA HIS A 18 -4.58 4.98 -13.25
C HIS A 18 -5.58 6.13 -13.36
N PHE A 19 -5.14 7.34 -13.04
CA PHE A 19 -5.89 8.58 -13.20
C PHE A 19 -5.57 9.22 -14.54
N LYS A 20 -6.15 8.67 -15.61
CA LYS A 20 -5.88 9.06 -16.99
C LYS A 20 -6.49 10.40 -17.35
N ARG A 21 -5.66 11.32 -17.79
CA ARG A 21 -6.10 12.60 -18.31
C ARG A 21 -6.51 12.49 -19.78
N GLN A 22 -7.45 13.35 -20.18
CA GLN A 22 -7.85 13.43 -21.59
C GLN A 22 -6.83 14.15 -22.47
N SER A 23 -5.94 14.96 -21.90
CA SER A 23 -4.89 15.67 -22.63
C SER A 23 -3.64 14.80 -22.79
N LYS A 24 -3.12 14.71 -24.02
CA LYS A 24 -1.84 14.05 -24.27
C LYS A 24 -0.69 14.92 -23.75
N ARG A 25 -0.20 14.61 -22.58
CA ARG A 25 1.01 15.20 -21.99
C ARG A 25 2.00 14.06 -21.72
N ASN A 26 3.25 14.37 -21.76
CA ASN A 26 4.33 13.43 -21.40
C ASN A 26 4.83 13.78 -19.97
N ASP A 27 3.91 13.68 -19.01
CA ASP A 27 4.23 13.96 -17.61
C ASP A 27 4.99 12.79 -16.98
N PRO A 28 5.85 13.05 -15.98
CA PRO A 28 6.54 11.98 -15.25
C PRO A 28 5.53 11.07 -14.56
N LYS A 29 5.75 9.76 -14.67
CA LYS A 29 4.89 8.75 -14.06
C LYS A 29 5.14 8.68 -12.56
N LEU A 30 4.08 8.68 -11.78
CA LEU A 30 4.13 8.64 -10.33
C LEU A 30 3.29 7.48 -9.79
N LEU A 31 3.93 6.58 -9.04
CA LEU A 31 3.26 5.57 -8.23
C LEU A 31 3.02 6.12 -6.82
N ILE A 32 1.78 6.15 -6.38
CA ILE A 32 1.41 6.43 -4.99
C ILE A 32 1.04 5.12 -4.32
N CYS A 33 1.80 4.70 -3.32
CA CYS A 33 1.51 3.53 -2.53
C CYS A 33 0.65 3.90 -1.32
N ALA A 34 -0.61 3.50 -1.35
CA ALA A 34 -1.55 3.67 -0.26
C ALA A 34 -1.33 2.60 0.84
N PRO A 35 -1.58 2.91 2.12
CA PRO A 35 -1.46 1.93 3.19
C PRO A 35 -2.54 0.85 3.11
N LEU A 36 -2.21 -0.35 3.57
CA LEU A 36 -3.15 -1.49 3.73
C LEU A 36 -4.27 -1.22 4.75
N SER A 37 -4.08 -0.20 5.58
CA SER A 37 -4.97 0.10 6.70
C SER A 37 -6.30 0.69 6.25
N GLY A 38 -7.32 -0.14 6.12
CA GLY A 38 -8.75 0.08 6.28
C GLY A 38 -9.49 1.21 5.54
N HIS A 39 -8.79 2.13 4.89
CA HIS A 39 -9.40 3.28 4.21
C HIS A 39 -9.15 3.30 2.71
N PHE A 40 -8.57 2.23 2.18
CA PHE A 40 -8.25 2.10 0.76
C PHE A 40 -7.43 3.29 0.20
N ALA A 41 -7.39 3.42 -1.09
CA ALA A 41 -6.79 4.56 -1.78
C ALA A 41 -7.38 5.93 -1.35
N THR A 42 -8.57 5.95 -0.78
CA THR A 42 -9.27 7.18 -0.33
C THR A 42 -8.45 7.98 0.70
N LEU A 43 -7.65 7.32 1.55
CA LEU A 43 -6.81 8.01 2.56
C LEU A 43 -5.81 8.99 1.91
N VAL A 44 -5.32 8.67 0.74
CA VAL A 44 -4.31 9.48 0.03
C VAL A 44 -4.90 10.35 -1.10
N ARG A 45 -6.22 10.52 -1.10
CA ARG A 45 -6.93 11.32 -2.10
C ARG A 45 -6.33 12.71 -2.28
N GLY A 46 -6.06 13.43 -1.19
CA GLY A 46 -5.45 14.76 -1.24
C GLY A 46 -4.06 14.75 -1.87
N THR A 47 -3.28 13.68 -1.66
CA THR A 47 -1.97 13.51 -2.31
C THR A 47 -2.14 13.29 -3.82
N VAL A 48 -3.10 12.45 -4.23
CA VAL A 48 -3.42 12.26 -5.65
C VAL A 48 -3.82 13.58 -6.29
N GLU A 49 -4.76 14.31 -5.68
CA GLU A 49 -5.25 15.60 -6.20
C GLU A 49 -4.12 16.63 -6.34
N ALA A 50 -3.16 16.65 -5.40
CA ALA A 50 -2.02 17.56 -5.44
C ALA A 50 -1.00 17.19 -6.54
N MET A 51 -0.83 15.90 -6.85
CA MET A 51 0.14 15.44 -7.85
C MET A 51 -0.41 15.44 -9.28
N LEU A 52 -1.72 15.31 -9.45
CA LEU A 52 -2.36 15.25 -10.75
C LEU A 52 -2.05 16.43 -11.71
N PRO A 53 -1.84 17.68 -11.28
CA PRO A 53 -1.50 18.76 -12.20
C PRO A 53 -0.21 18.51 -13.01
N ASP A 54 0.79 17.84 -12.44
CA ASP A 54 2.13 17.76 -12.99
C ASP A 54 2.65 16.33 -13.24
N HIS A 55 1.85 15.29 -12.87
CA HIS A 55 2.26 13.88 -12.99
C HIS A 55 1.18 13.03 -13.66
N ASP A 56 1.61 11.96 -14.30
CA ASP A 56 0.78 10.83 -14.72
C ASP A 56 0.65 9.85 -13.54
N VAL A 57 -0.49 9.91 -12.82
CA VAL A 57 -0.62 9.34 -11.47
C VAL A 57 -1.25 7.96 -11.48
N TYR A 58 -0.57 7.04 -10.83
CA TYR A 58 -1.01 5.67 -10.51
C TYR A 58 -1.08 5.47 -9.00
N ILE A 59 -2.03 4.67 -8.53
CA ILE A 59 -2.19 4.38 -7.10
C ILE A 59 -2.47 2.90 -6.85
N THR A 60 -1.93 2.37 -5.76
CA THR A 60 -2.29 1.03 -5.26
C THR A 60 -3.66 1.07 -4.61
N ASP A 61 -4.58 0.20 -5.04
CA ASP A 61 -5.91 0.03 -4.45
C ASP A 61 -6.03 -1.38 -3.87
N TRP A 62 -5.94 -1.47 -2.54
CA TRP A 62 -5.90 -2.74 -1.83
C TRP A 62 -7.28 -3.37 -1.72
N ILE A 63 -7.40 -4.62 -2.14
CA ILE A 63 -8.64 -5.40 -2.06
C ILE A 63 -8.94 -5.76 -0.61
N ASP A 64 -10.18 -5.53 -0.18
CA ASP A 64 -10.63 -5.98 1.15
C ASP A 64 -10.53 -7.51 1.24
N CYS A 65 -9.77 -7.99 2.22
CA CYS A 65 -9.53 -9.42 2.42
C CYS A 65 -10.81 -10.25 2.62
N ARG A 66 -11.95 -9.63 2.97
CA ARG A 66 -13.26 -10.29 3.00
C ARG A 66 -13.69 -10.80 1.62
N ASN A 67 -13.24 -10.14 0.57
CA ASN A 67 -13.61 -10.46 -0.81
C ASN A 67 -12.62 -11.41 -1.50
N ILE A 68 -11.48 -11.72 -0.85
CA ILE A 68 -10.45 -12.59 -1.40
C ILE A 68 -10.70 -14.02 -0.91
N PRO A 69 -11.00 -14.99 -1.81
CA PRO A 69 -11.25 -16.37 -1.44
C PRO A 69 -10.13 -16.95 -0.55
N VAL A 70 -10.50 -17.74 0.46
CA VAL A 70 -9.52 -18.33 1.40
C VAL A 70 -8.53 -19.26 0.69
N MET A 71 -8.92 -19.82 -0.46
CA MET A 71 -8.06 -20.68 -1.29
C MET A 71 -7.03 -19.92 -2.11
N ALA A 72 -7.13 -18.58 -2.19
CA ALA A 72 -6.06 -17.76 -2.75
C ALA A 72 -4.83 -17.83 -1.84
N ASP A 73 -3.64 -17.76 -2.45
CA ASP A 73 -2.38 -17.82 -1.75
C ASP A 73 -2.31 -16.82 -0.59
N GLN A 74 -1.45 -17.08 0.37
CA GLN A 74 -1.20 -16.14 1.46
C GLN A 74 -0.45 -14.92 0.91
N PHE A 75 -0.73 -13.76 1.51
CA PHE A 75 -0.03 -12.52 1.20
C PHE A 75 0.86 -12.11 2.37
N ASN A 76 2.14 -11.98 2.10
CA ASN A 76 3.15 -11.62 3.08
C ASN A 76 3.99 -10.41 2.62
N LEU A 77 5.01 -10.03 3.38
CA LEU A 77 5.84 -8.87 3.06
C LEU A 77 6.59 -9.01 1.73
N ASN A 78 7.05 -10.23 1.39
CA ASN A 78 7.74 -10.45 0.12
C ASN A 78 6.78 -10.23 -1.06
N ASP A 79 5.56 -10.75 -0.96
CA ASP A 79 4.53 -10.54 -1.98
C ASP A 79 4.22 -9.04 -2.16
N TYR A 80 4.23 -8.28 -1.05
CA TYR A 80 4.05 -6.83 -1.11
C TYR A 80 5.20 -6.16 -1.87
N ILE A 81 6.43 -6.55 -1.57
CA ILE A 81 7.63 -6.04 -2.26
C ILE A 81 7.55 -6.37 -3.75
N ASP A 82 7.20 -7.61 -4.10
CA ASP A 82 7.06 -8.04 -5.49
C ASP A 82 5.96 -7.27 -6.23
N TYR A 83 4.82 -6.98 -5.58
CA TYR A 83 3.77 -6.15 -6.18
C TYR A 83 4.27 -4.73 -6.49
N VAL A 84 5.05 -4.12 -5.59
CA VAL A 84 5.63 -2.79 -5.83
C VAL A 84 6.61 -2.83 -7.00
N ILE A 85 7.46 -3.86 -7.08
CA ILE A 85 8.40 -4.06 -8.19
C ILE A 85 7.65 -4.22 -9.51
N ASP A 86 6.62 -5.07 -9.54
CA ASP A 86 5.79 -5.29 -10.72
C ASP A 86 5.11 -4.00 -11.20
N PHE A 87 4.59 -3.19 -10.28
CA PHE A 87 3.98 -1.91 -10.62
C PHE A 87 5.01 -0.91 -11.18
N LEU A 88 6.21 -0.87 -10.60
CA LEU A 88 7.29 -0.03 -11.11
C LEU A 88 7.78 -0.51 -12.48
N HIS A 89 7.86 -1.82 -12.73
CA HIS A 89 8.14 -2.38 -14.05
C HIS A 89 7.08 -1.99 -15.09
N PHE A 90 5.80 -2.01 -14.69
CA PHE A 90 4.71 -1.56 -15.56
C PHE A 90 4.81 -0.07 -15.90
N LEU A 91 5.19 0.77 -14.94
CA LEU A 91 5.42 2.18 -15.20
C LEU A 91 6.65 2.40 -16.11
N GLY A 92 7.66 1.54 -15.99
CA GLY A 92 8.91 1.62 -16.74
C GLY A 92 9.91 2.63 -16.15
N PRO A 93 11.04 2.86 -16.85
CA PRO A 93 12.09 3.76 -16.38
C PRO A 93 11.61 5.20 -16.23
N HIS A 94 12.34 5.98 -15.43
CA HIS A 94 12.06 7.39 -15.14
C HIS A 94 10.71 7.61 -14.45
N SER A 95 10.29 6.66 -13.62
CA SER A 95 9.14 6.79 -12.74
C SER A 95 9.55 7.36 -11.37
N HIS A 96 8.57 7.79 -10.60
CA HIS A 96 8.72 8.28 -9.24
C HIS A 96 7.79 7.50 -8.32
N VAL A 97 8.13 7.39 -7.02
CA VAL A 97 7.28 6.69 -6.06
C VAL A 97 7.09 7.51 -4.77
N ILE A 98 5.86 7.59 -4.30
CA ILE A 98 5.49 8.13 -2.98
C ILE A 98 4.86 7.00 -2.17
N ALA A 99 5.37 6.78 -0.95
CA ALA A 99 4.80 5.84 0.00
C ALA A 99 4.31 6.60 1.23
N VAL A 100 3.01 6.46 1.54
CA VAL A 100 2.39 7.17 2.66
C VAL A 100 2.17 6.22 3.82
N CYS A 101 2.85 6.46 4.96
CA CYS A 101 2.76 5.68 6.18
C CYS A 101 3.35 4.25 6.04
N GLN A 102 2.57 3.20 6.30
CA GLN A 102 2.98 1.79 6.29
C GLN A 102 3.74 1.34 5.03
N PRO A 103 3.35 1.72 3.79
CA PRO A 103 4.05 1.34 2.57
C PRO A 103 5.51 1.77 2.50
N SER A 104 5.96 2.68 3.35
CA SER A 104 7.36 3.13 3.37
C SER A 104 8.35 1.97 3.50
N VAL A 105 7.99 0.93 4.25
CA VAL A 105 8.84 -0.24 4.46
C VAL A 105 8.96 -1.10 3.21
N PRO A 106 7.86 -1.64 2.62
CA PRO A 106 7.96 -2.45 1.42
C PRO A 106 8.45 -1.67 0.20
N VAL A 107 8.13 -0.38 0.07
CA VAL A 107 8.64 0.45 -1.04
C VAL A 107 10.14 0.66 -0.92
N MET A 108 10.65 0.97 0.27
CA MET A 108 12.09 1.08 0.49
C MET A 108 12.81 -0.23 0.19
N ALA A 109 12.25 -1.37 0.60
CA ALA A 109 12.79 -2.69 0.32
C ALA A 109 12.77 -3.00 -1.19
N ALA A 110 11.66 -2.73 -1.89
CA ALA A 110 11.54 -2.92 -3.34
C ALA A 110 12.59 -2.11 -4.11
N VAL A 111 12.72 -0.81 -3.79
CA VAL A 111 13.73 0.06 -4.43
C VAL A 111 15.15 -0.39 -4.12
N ALA A 112 15.43 -0.88 -2.91
CA ALA A 112 16.74 -1.42 -2.56
C ALA A 112 17.07 -2.70 -3.36
N VAL A 113 16.09 -3.61 -3.51
CA VAL A 113 16.22 -4.83 -4.32
C VAL A 113 16.48 -4.49 -5.78
N MET A 114 15.64 -3.64 -6.38
CA MET A 114 15.79 -3.18 -7.78
C MET A 114 17.15 -2.50 -7.99
N SER A 115 17.61 -1.70 -7.04
CA SER A 115 18.92 -1.05 -7.09
C SER A 115 20.06 -2.06 -7.03
N GLY A 116 19.94 -3.10 -6.20
CA GLY A 116 20.90 -4.20 -6.09
C GLY A 116 21.01 -5.03 -7.38
N TRP A 117 19.91 -5.13 -8.13
CA TRP A 117 19.89 -5.81 -9.45
C TRP A 117 20.35 -4.93 -10.61
N GLY A 118 20.56 -3.62 -10.39
CA GLY A 118 20.82 -2.66 -11.47
C GLY A 118 19.61 -2.48 -12.39
N ASP A 119 18.41 -2.66 -11.85
CA ASP A 119 17.15 -2.60 -12.60
C ASP A 119 16.92 -1.19 -13.17
N LEU A 120 16.68 -1.11 -14.47
CA LEU A 120 16.46 0.16 -15.18
C LEU A 120 15.08 0.78 -14.87
N CYS A 121 14.13 -0.02 -14.39
CA CYS A 121 12.80 0.44 -13.99
C CYS A 121 12.75 0.89 -12.53
N ARG A 122 13.88 0.87 -11.79
CA ARG A 122 13.88 1.47 -10.44
C ARG A 122 13.50 2.94 -10.55
N PRO A 123 12.72 3.47 -9.60
CA PRO A 123 12.26 4.86 -9.67
C PRO A 123 13.42 5.84 -9.51
N ASP A 124 13.35 6.98 -10.22
CA ASP A 124 14.35 8.05 -10.12
C ASP A 124 14.30 8.74 -8.75
N THR A 125 13.12 8.80 -8.13
CA THR A 125 12.93 9.35 -6.77
C THR A 125 12.00 8.49 -5.93
N MET A 126 12.28 8.44 -4.63
CA MET A 126 11.44 7.78 -3.62
C MET A 126 11.15 8.75 -2.49
N THR A 127 9.88 9.03 -2.23
CA THR A 127 9.42 9.86 -1.12
C THR A 127 8.69 9.00 -0.10
N LEU A 128 9.18 8.96 1.15
CA LEU A 128 8.60 8.21 2.25
C LEU A 128 7.97 9.18 3.26
N MET A 129 6.67 9.12 3.43
CA MET A 129 5.89 10.05 4.25
C MET A 129 5.41 9.38 5.54
N GLY A 130 6.07 9.68 6.66
CA GLY A 130 5.63 9.26 8.00
C GLY A 130 5.59 7.75 8.22
N GLY A 131 6.44 6.98 7.55
CA GLY A 131 6.45 5.52 7.64
C GLY A 131 7.27 4.97 8.81
N PRO A 132 6.87 3.82 9.38
CA PRO A 132 7.55 3.18 10.49
C PRO A 132 8.77 2.36 10.02
N VAL A 133 9.76 3.02 9.45
CA VAL A 133 10.96 2.36 8.88
C VAL A 133 11.81 1.70 9.97
N ASP A 134 11.97 2.37 11.11
CA ASP A 134 12.59 1.79 12.31
C ASP A 134 11.68 2.02 13.53
N THR A 135 10.99 0.99 13.98
CA THR A 135 10.06 1.05 15.12
C THR A 135 10.77 1.19 16.47
N ARG A 136 12.09 1.10 16.52
CA ARG A 136 12.89 1.37 17.73
C ARG A 136 13.10 2.86 17.96
N VAL A 137 12.96 3.65 16.90
CA VAL A 137 13.12 5.12 16.90
C VAL A 137 11.75 5.79 16.95
N GLY A 138 11.59 6.72 17.89
CA GLY A 138 10.31 7.38 18.13
C GLY A 138 9.40 6.62 19.10
N ARG A 139 8.78 7.37 20.03
CA ARG A 139 7.92 6.80 21.07
C ARG A 139 6.45 7.04 20.74
N THR A 140 5.96 6.45 19.67
CA THR A 140 4.52 6.49 19.37
C THR A 140 3.79 5.40 20.18
N ALA A 141 2.49 5.61 20.44
CA ALA A 141 1.64 4.61 21.10
C ALA A 141 1.62 3.27 20.32
N VAL A 142 1.69 3.32 18.99
CA VAL A 142 1.75 2.13 18.12
C VAL A 142 3.06 1.38 18.30
N ASN A 143 4.21 2.10 18.32
CA ASN A 143 5.52 1.47 18.55
C ASN A 143 5.58 0.83 19.94
N LYS A 144 5.02 1.50 20.96
CA LYS A 144 4.94 0.95 22.31
C LYS A 144 4.13 -0.34 22.31
N LEU A 145 2.93 -0.34 21.75
CA LEU A 145 2.07 -1.53 21.67
C LEU A 145 2.78 -2.69 20.96
N ALA A 146 3.49 -2.41 19.86
CA ALA A 146 4.24 -3.42 19.10
C ALA A 146 5.42 -4.00 19.88
N ASN A 147 6.05 -3.21 20.75
CA ASN A 147 7.19 -3.65 21.57
C ASN A 147 6.77 -4.33 22.88
N ASP A 148 5.60 -3.95 23.43
CA ASP A 148 5.11 -4.48 24.71
C ASP A 148 4.47 -5.88 24.57
N HIS A 149 4.14 -6.31 23.36
CA HIS A 149 3.46 -7.57 23.09
C HIS A 149 4.13 -8.41 22.02
N ASP A 150 4.14 -9.73 22.24
CA ASP A 150 4.65 -10.69 21.28
C ASP A 150 3.63 -11.01 20.17
N LYS A 151 4.10 -11.69 19.10
CA LYS A 151 3.25 -12.12 17.98
C LYS A 151 2.02 -12.92 18.43
N LYS A 152 2.18 -13.81 19.44
CA LYS A 152 1.10 -14.65 19.94
C LYS A 152 -0.02 -13.84 20.61
N TRP A 153 0.35 -12.74 21.25
CA TRP A 153 -0.63 -11.84 21.84
C TRP A 153 -1.50 -11.21 20.74
N PHE A 154 -0.88 -10.68 19.66
CA PHE A 154 -1.64 -10.12 18.54
C PHE A 154 -2.54 -11.17 17.87
N GLU A 155 -2.04 -12.39 17.68
CA GLU A 155 -2.80 -13.50 17.10
C GLU A 155 -4.04 -13.86 17.91
N ARG A 156 -4.03 -13.67 19.23
CA ARG A 156 -5.13 -14.02 20.12
C ARG A 156 -6.12 -12.88 20.37
N HIS A 157 -5.64 -11.62 20.36
CA HIS A 157 -6.43 -10.48 20.82
C HIS A 157 -6.84 -9.53 19.70
N VAL A 158 -6.15 -9.57 18.57
CA VAL A 158 -6.31 -8.57 17.50
C VAL A 158 -6.76 -9.22 16.19
N ILE A 159 -6.23 -10.41 15.88
CA ILE A 159 -6.57 -11.12 14.66
C ILE A 159 -7.88 -11.86 14.83
N THR A 160 -8.80 -11.66 13.89
CA THR A 160 -10.09 -12.34 13.83
C THR A 160 -10.24 -13.14 12.53
N THR A 161 -11.33 -13.87 12.42
CA THR A 161 -11.64 -14.67 11.24
C THR A 161 -12.79 -14.01 10.48
N VAL A 162 -12.65 -13.92 9.16
CA VAL A 162 -13.72 -13.42 8.28
C VAL A 162 -14.93 -14.36 8.40
N PRO A 163 -16.14 -13.84 8.69
CA PRO A 163 -17.34 -14.66 8.84
C PRO A 163 -17.95 -15.05 7.48
N LEU A 164 -18.87 -16.02 7.50
CA LEU A 164 -19.76 -16.28 6.38
C LEU A 164 -20.74 -15.09 6.21
N PRO A 165 -21.23 -14.77 5.01
CA PRO A 165 -21.04 -15.48 3.74
C PRO A 165 -19.97 -14.89 2.81
N TYR A 166 -19.01 -14.14 3.33
CA TYR A 166 -18.01 -13.48 2.49
C TYR A 166 -17.12 -14.51 1.74
N PRO A 167 -16.65 -14.21 0.52
CA PRO A 167 -15.73 -15.07 -0.24
C PRO A 167 -14.47 -15.46 0.53
N GLY A 168 -13.95 -14.55 1.36
CA GLY A 168 -12.79 -14.77 2.23
C GLY A 168 -13.12 -15.40 3.58
N ALA A 169 -14.29 -16.02 3.76
CA ALA A 169 -14.66 -16.70 5.00
C ALA A 169 -13.54 -17.63 5.50
N PHE A 170 -13.30 -17.61 6.82
CA PHE A 170 -12.23 -18.31 7.52
C PHE A 170 -10.82 -17.75 7.35
N ARG A 171 -10.61 -16.73 6.52
CA ARG A 171 -9.33 -16.01 6.45
C ARG A 171 -9.07 -15.26 7.75
N ARG A 172 -7.85 -15.37 8.26
CA ARG A 172 -7.41 -14.61 9.45
C ARG A 172 -7.01 -13.21 9.03
N VAL A 173 -7.59 -12.21 9.65
CA VAL A 173 -7.43 -10.80 9.28
C VAL A 173 -7.32 -9.90 10.51
N LEU A 174 -6.66 -8.76 10.33
CA LEU A 174 -6.76 -7.62 11.25
C LEU A 174 -7.97 -6.78 10.84
N PRO A 175 -9.05 -6.72 11.64
CA PRO A 175 -10.24 -5.96 11.26
C PRO A 175 -9.97 -4.46 11.17
N GLY A 176 -10.52 -3.80 10.13
CA GLY A 176 -10.35 -2.36 9.92
C GLY A 176 -10.89 -1.51 11.07
N PHE A 177 -11.96 -1.94 11.75
CA PHE A 177 -12.49 -1.21 12.89
C PHE A 177 -11.55 -1.20 14.10
N VAL A 178 -10.75 -2.25 14.29
CA VAL A 178 -9.70 -2.29 15.34
C VAL A 178 -8.62 -1.25 15.04
N GLN A 179 -8.19 -1.17 13.77
CA GLN A 179 -7.25 -0.14 13.35
C GLN A 179 -7.81 1.26 13.55
N LEU A 180 -9.05 1.50 13.13
CA LEU A 180 -9.70 2.80 13.28
C LEU A 180 -9.80 3.20 14.74
N SER A 181 -10.22 2.29 15.63
CA SER A 181 -10.28 2.55 17.07
C SER A 181 -8.92 2.94 17.64
N ASN A 182 -7.86 2.27 17.20
CA ASN A 182 -6.50 2.60 17.62
C ASN A 182 -6.07 4.00 17.14
N PHE A 183 -6.40 4.39 15.90
CA PHE A 183 -6.11 5.75 15.40
C PHE A 183 -6.89 6.83 16.16
N ILE A 184 -8.16 6.59 16.48
CA ILE A 184 -8.97 7.53 17.24
C ILE A 184 -8.43 7.69 18.68
N SER A 185 -7.95 6.63 19.30
CA SER A 185 -7.41 6.66 20.66
C SER A 185 -6.03 7.34 20.78
N MET A 186 -5.37 7.63 19.66
CA MET A 186 -4.06 8.30 19.63
C MET A 186 -4.18 9.83 19.51
N ASN A 187 -5.37 10.36 19.25
CA ASN A 187 -5.67 11.78 19.22
C ASN A 187 -6.42 12.19 20.49
#